data_bcc967acd57ca229c19637eac505c0c6
#
_entry.id   bcc967acd57ca229c19637eac505c0c6
#
_cell.length_a   1.000
_cell.length_b   1.000
_cell.length_c   1.000
_cell.angle_alpha   90.00
_cell.angle_beta   90.00
_cell.angle_gamma   90.00
#
_symmetry.space_group_name_H-M   'P 1'
#
loop_
_entity.id
_entity.type
_entity.pdbx_description
1 polymer ?
#
loop_
_entity_poly.entity_id
_entity_poly.type
_entity_poly.pdbx_seq_one_letter_code
_entity_poly.pdbx_strand_id
1 'polypeptide(L)'
;MLAALTVVALWSAAEAAIFFLVADIPISWIAVKKGTRTAVIAAVVAAIASVAGTLALLLLAGSDPAGATGVMAALPAIDADMVKDAATRFHQGPLAVLAGAFSGIPFKLFALEAAKEGATGFLLLAPLLRLPRFVAVALFVAAISRRLERRMTLRQRLMVLAALWALFYAFYFAVMPG
;
A
#
# COMPACT_ATOMS: atom_id res chain seq x y z
N MET A 1 -19.35 8.16 -7.15
CA MET A 1 -18.63 7.81 -5.90
C MET A 1 -18.29 6.32 -5.88
N LEU A 2 -19.26 5.46 -6.12
CA LEU A 2 -19.09 4.00 -6.09
C LEU A 2 -17.94 3.51 -6.98
N ALA A 3 -17.94 3.85 -8.27
CA ALA A 3 -16.87 3.44 -9.20
C ALA A 3 -15.44 3.80 -8.73
N ALA A 4 -15.26 4.99 -8.12
CA ALA A 4 -13.96 5.38 -7.60
C ALA A 4 -13.53 4.52 -6.38
N LEU A 5 -14.47 4.18 -5.50
CA LEU A 5 -14.22 3.30 -4.36
C LEU A 5 -13.96 1.85 -4.81
N THR A 6 -14.65 1.38 -5.87
CA THR A 6 -14.36 0.07 -6.48
C THR A 6 -12.94 0.01 -7.02
N VAL A 7 -12.49 1.06 -7.74
CA VAL A 7 -11.09 1.14 -8.22
C VAL A 7 -10.11 1.08 -7.06
N VAL A 8 -10.35 1.83 -5.97
CA VAL A 8 -9.50 1.79 -4.78
C VAL A 8 -9.47 0.40 -4.14
N ALA A 9 -10.63 -0.25 -4.03
CA ALA A 9 -10.73 -1.59 -3.45
C ALA A 9 -9.93 -2.63 -4.26
N LEU A 10 -10.15 -2.67 -5.58
CA LEU A 10 -9.43 -3.59 -6.48
C LEU A 10 -7.93 -3.32 -6.48
N TRP A 11 -7.54 -2.04 -6.51
CA TRP A 11 -6.13 -1.65 -6.47
C TRP A 11 -5.46 -2.10 -5.17
N SER A 12 -6.10 -1.84 -4.01
CA SER A 12 -5.54 -2.21 -2.72
C SER A 12 -5.48 -3.72 -2.52
N ALA A 13 -6.46 -4.47 -3.01
CA ALA A 13 -6.41 -5.93 -3.00
C ALA A 13 -5.25 -6.46 -3.86
N ALA A 14 -5.07 -5.93 -5.08
CA ALA A 14 -3.97 -6.30 -5.96
C ALA A 14 -2.60 -5.94 -5.36
N GLU A 15 -2.48 -4.74 -4.77
CA GLU A 15 -1.24 -4.28 -4.13
C GLU A 15 -0.88 -5.12 -2.91
N ALA A 16 -1.85 -5.55 -2.12
CA ALA A 16 -1.62 -6.42 -0.98
C ALA A 16 -1.16 -7.84 -1.38
N ALA A 17 -1.47 -8.28 -2.60
CA ALA A 17 -1.02 -9.55 -3.15
C ALA A 17 0.33 -9.43 -3.87
N ILE A 18 0.33 -8.85 -5.07
CA ILE A 18 1.50 -8.86 -5.98
C ILE A 18 1.76 -7.53 -6.67
N PHE A 19 0.79 -6.60 -6.71
CA PHE A 19 0.94 -5.38 -7.47
C PHE A 19 1.90 -4.41 -6.78
N PHE A 20 2.83 -3.80 -7.53
CA PHE A 20 3.92 -2.99 -6.96
C PHE A 20 3.55 -1.52 -6.73
N LEU A 21 2.49 -1.02 -7.38
CA LEU A 21 2.05 0.37 -7.18
C LEU A 21 1.13 0.48 -5.95
N VAL A 22 1.50 1.38 -5.03
CA VAL A 22 0.80 1.54 -3.75
C VAL A 22 -0.63 2.09 -3.91
N ALA A 23 -1.53 1.68 -3.02
CA ALA A 23 -2.91 2.16 -2.99
C ALA A 23 -3.04 3.65 -2.58
N ASP A 24 -1.94 4.25 -2.11
CA ASP A 24 -1.86 5.68 -1.84
C ASP A 24 -2.13 6.54 -3.08
N ILE A 25 -1.84 6.03 -4.29
CA ILE A 25 -2.10 6.74 -5.57
C ILE A 25 -3.59 7.04 -5.75
N PRO A 26 -4.49 6.04 -5.83
CA PRO A 26 -5.91 6.34 -6.01
C PRO A 26 -6.53 7.02 -4.79
N ILE A 27 -6.05 6.79 -3.56
CA ILE A 27 -6.50 7.51 -2.36
C ILE A 27 -6.16 9.00 -2.49
N SER A 28 -4.92 9.35 -2.85
CA SER A 28 -4.50 10.74 -3.04
C SER A 28 -5.24 11.42 -4.19
N TRP A 29 -5.54 10.70 -5.27
CA TRP A 29 -6.36 11.21 -6.36
C TRP A 29 -7.77 11.59 -5.91
N ILE A 30 -8.41 10.73 -5.08
CA ILE A 30 -9.70 11.01 -4.48
C ILE A 30 -9.62 12.20 -3.52
N ALA A 31 -8.54 12.32 -2.74
CA ALA A 31 -8.32 13.44 -1.82
C ALA A 31 -8.33 14.78 -2.55
N VAL A 32 -7.64 14.87 -3.70
CA VAL A 32 -7.62 16.09 -4.54
C VAL A 32 -8.98 16.34 -5.19
N LYS A 33 -9.65 15.30 -5.70
CA LYS A 33 -10.85 15.44 -6.52
C LYS A 33 -12.14 15.57 -5.70
N LYS A 34 -12.23 14.90 -4.55
CA LYS A 34 -13.47 14.72 -3.76
C LYS A 34 -13.35 15.22 -2.31
N GLY A 35 -12.16 15.64 -1.91
CA GLY A 35 -11.89 16.19 -0.58
C GLY A 35 -11.72 15.13 0.52
N THR A 36 -11.52 15.63 1.74
CA THR A 36 -11.07 14.85 2.90
C THR A 36 -11.99 13.69 3.26
N ARG A 37 -13.30 13.96 3.38
CA ARG A 37 -14.27 12.94 3.82
C ARG A 37 -14.27 11.72 2.89
N THR A 38 -14.30 11.95 1.58
CA THR A 38 -14.29 10.86 0.60
C THR A 38 -12.96 10.14 0.57
N ALA A 39 -11.84 10.84 0.77
CA ALA A 39 -10.51 10.25 0.84
C ALA A 39 -10.35 9.35 2.06
N VAL A 40 -10.87 9.74 3.23
CA VAL A 40 -10.85 8.89 4.44
C VAL A 40 -11.72 7.65 4.24
N ILE A 41 -12.90 7.78 3.61
CA ILE A 41 -13.71 6.61 3.24
C ILE A 41 -12.95 5.70 2.29
N ALA A 42 -12.25 6.26 1.30
CA ALA A 42 -11.40 5.49 0.38
C ALA A 42 -10.26 4.77 1.11
N ALA A 43 -9.63 5.42 2.09
CA ALA A 43 -8.60 4.81 2.93
C ALA A 43 -9.13 3.60 3.73
N VAL A 44 -10.34 3.72 4.32
CA VAL A 44 -11.00 2.61 5.02
C VAL A 44 -11.33 1.47 4.06
N VAL A 45 -11.91 1.80 2.88
CA VAL A 45 -12.21 0.80 1.83
C VAL A 45 -10.93 0.10 1.37
N ALA A 46 -9.84 0.83 1.15
CA ALA A 46 -8.55 0.26 0.79
C ALA A 46 -8.03 -0.70 1.86
N ALA A 47 -8.08 -0.29 3.13
CA ALA A 47 -7.62 -1.13 4.25
C ALA A 47 -8.43 -2.44 4.35
N ILE A 48 -9.75 -2.36 4.22
CA ILE A 48 -10.62 -3.55 4.24
C ILE A 48 -10.37 -4.43 3.01
N ALA A 49 -10.31 -3.85 1.82
CA ALA A 49 -10.10 -4.59 0.58
C ALA A 49 -8.73 -5.29 0.52
N SER A 50 -7.72 -4.76 1.22
CA SER A 50 -6.40 -5.40 1.31
C SER A 50 -6.44 -6.78 1.96
N VAL A 51 -7.48 -7.09 2.75
CA VAL A 51 -7.68 -8.43 3.34
C VAL A 51 -7.79 -9.48 2.25
N ALA A 52 -8.49 -9.18 1.15
CA ALA A 52 -8.64 -10.13 0.04
C ALA A 52 -7.29 -10.43 -0.62
N GLY A 53 -6.46 -9.42 -0.87
CA GLY A 53 -5.10 -9.61 -1.41
C GLY A 53 -4.17 -10.33 -0.44
N THR A 54 -4.24 -9.99 0.85
CA THR A 54 -3.49 -10.70 1.90
C THR A 54 -3.90 -12.16 1.99
N LEU A 55 -5.21 -12.46 1.94
CA LEU A 55 -5.72 -13.83 1.93
C LEU A 55 -5.20 -14.62 0.72
N ALA A 56 -5.26 -14.02 -0.48
CA ALA A 56 -4.75 -14.66 -1.69
C ALA A 56 -3.26 -15.01 -1.55
N LEU A 57 -2.46 -14.10 -0.99
CA LEU A 57 -1.04 -14.34 -0.75
C LEU A 57 -0.80 -15.41 0.33
N LEU A 58 -1.58 -15.40 1.42
CA LEU A 58 -1.50 -16.41 2.48
C LEU A 58 -1.81 -17.82 1.93
N LEU A 59 -2.82 -17.93 1.09
CA LEU A 59 -3.18 -19.22 0.45
C LEU A 59 -2.11 -19.68 -0.52
N LEU A 60 -1.57 -18.79 -1.34
CA LEU A 60 -0.49 -19.10 -2.28
C LEU A 60 0.77 -19.54 -1.53
N ALA A 61 1.23 -18.75 -0.58
CA ALA A 61 2.46 -19.02 0.17
C ALA A 61 2.30 -20.18 1.15
N GLY A 62 1.09 -20.46 1.64
CA GLY A 62 0.81 -21.63 2.47
C GLY A 62 0.86 -22.95 1.70
N SER A 63 0.52 -22.91 0.39
CA SER A 63 0.60 -24.09 -0.48
C SER A 63 1.97 -24.28 -1.12
N ASP A 64 2.65 -23.19 -1.47
CA ASP A 64 4.00 -23.19 -2.08
C ASP A 64 4.82 -22.01 -1.55
N PRO A 65 5.46 -22.14 -0.37
CA PRO A 65 6.26 -21.06 0.22
C PRO A 65 7.48 -20.66 -0.64
N ALA A 66 8.08 -21.63 -1.34
CA ALA A 66 9.25 -21.38 -2.19
C ALA A 66 8.85 -20.60 -3.45
N GLY A 67 7.77 -21.02 -4.13
CA GLY A 67 7.25 -20.33 -5.29
C GLY A 67 6.75 -18.92 -4.94
N ALA A 68 6.05 -18.74 -3.82
CA ALA A 68 5.60 -17.43 -3.35
C ALA A 68 6.80 -16.50 -3.07
N THR A 69 7.88 -17.01 -2.44
CA THR A 69 9.10 -16.24 -2.21
C THR A 69 9.76 -15.86 -3.53
N GLY A 70 9.82 -16.77 -4.50
CA GLY A 70 10.35 -16.51 -5.84
C GLY A 70 9.55 -15.44 -6.59
N VAL A 71 8.21 -15.49 -6.51
CA VAL A 71 7.34 -14.45 -7.09
C VAL A 71 7.61 -13.10 -6.44
N MET A 72 7.74 -13.03 -5.10
CA MET A 72 8.03 -11.77 -4.42
C MET A 72 9.40 -11.21 -4.80
N ALA A 73 10.44 -12.06 -4.88
CA ALA A 73 11.77 -11.65 -5.29
C ALA A 73 11.86 -11.19 -6.76
N ALA A 74 10.91 -11.61 -7.60
CA ALA A 74 10.82 -11.18 -9.00
C ALA A 74 10.05 -9.85 -9.18
N LEU A 75 9.43 -9.34 -8.11
CA LEU A 75 8.73 -8.06 -8.19
C LEU A 75 9.72 -6.90 -8.23
N PRO A 76 9.45 -5.87 -9.06
CA PRO A 76 10.31 -4.70 -9.12
C PRO A 76 10.50 -4.05 -7.75
N ALA A 77 11.75 -3.65 -7.46
CA ALA A 77 12.14 -2.96 -6.24
C ALA A 77 11.87 -3.74 -4.93
N ILE A 78 11.93 -5.04 -4.98
CA ILE A 78 12.06 -5.92 -3.81
C ILE A 78 13.44 -6.57 -3.86
N ASP A 79 14.27 -6.31 -2.87
CA ASP A 79 15.58 -6.91 -2.71
C ASP A 79 15.63 -7.92 -1.54
N ALA A 80 16.73 -8.65 -1.44
CA ALA A 80 16.91 -9.66 -0.41
C ALA A 80 16.99 -9.05 1.01
N ASP A 81 17.52 -7.83 1.15
CA ASP A 81 17.62 -7.16 2.44
C ASP A 81 16.23 -6.72 2.92
N MET A 82 15.38 -6.27 2.02
CA MET A 82 13.98 -5.92 2.32
C MET A 82 13.17 -7.14 2.79
N VAL A 83 13.38 -8.31 2.17
CA VAL A 83 12.76 -9.57 2.61
C VAL A 83 13.24 -9.94 4.01
N LYS A 84 14.54 -9.84 4.28
CA LYS A 84 15.14 -10.12 5.59
C LYS A 84 14.67 -9.15 6.67
N ASP A 85 14.58 -7.86 6.34
CA ASP A 85 14.06 -6.83 7.24
C ASP A 85 12.58 -7.07 7.58
N ALA A 86 11.78 -7.46 6.60
CA ALA A 86 10.38 -7.82 6.81
C ALA A 86 10.26 -8.99 7.79
N ALA A 87 11.03 -10.07 7.59
CA ALA A 87 11.05 -11.22 8.49
C ALA A 87 11.46 -10.81 9.92
N THR A 88 12.54 -10.04 10.06
CA THR A 88 13.01 -9.56 11.36
C THR A 88 11.93 -8.76 12.10
N ARG A 89 11.29 -7.81 11.42
CA ARG A 89 10.23 -6.99 12.01
C ARG A 89 8.96 -7.77 12.31
N PHE A 90 8.65 -8.77 11.49
CA PHE A 90 7.50 -9.66 11.74
C PHE A 90 7.65 -10.36 13.08
N HIS A 91 8.83 -10.91 13.38
CA HIS A 91 9.13 -11.55 14.66
C HIS A 91 9.18 -10.59 15.85
N GLN A 92 9.43 -9.30 15.62
CA GLN A 92 9.38 -8.27 16.65
C GLN A 92 7.93 -7.88 17.04
N GLY A 93 6.94 -8.33 16.27
CA GLY A 93 5.52 -8.17 16.57
C GLY A 93 4.81 -7.02 15.84
N PRO A 94 3.50 -6.83 16.09
CA PRO A 94 2.64 -5.95 15.29
C PRO A 94 3.08 -4.49 15.22
N LEU A 95 3.68 -3.96 16.28
CA LEU A 95 4.16 -2.57 16.29
C LEU A 95 5.36 -2.37 15.36
N ALA A 96 6.26 -3.35 15.25
CA ALA A 96 7.38 -3.29 14.32
C ALA A 96 6.91 -3.42 12.88
N VAL A 97 5.89 -4.24 12.62
CA VAL A 97 5.22 -4.32 11.30
C VAL A 97 4.56 -3.00 10.93
N LEU A 98 3.86 -2.36 11.87
CA LEU A 98 3.26 -1.04 11.66
C LEU A 98 4.32 0.02 11.34
N ALA A 99 5.44 0.04 12.08
CA ALA A 99 6.57 0.92 11.78
C ALA A 99 7.17 0.62 10.39
N GLY A 100 7.23 -0.65 10.01
CA GLY A 100 7.64 -1.11 8.68
C GLY A 100 6.80 -0.51 7.55
N ALA A 101 5.50 -0.34 7.75
CA ALA A 101 4.60 0.28 6.78
C ALA A 101 4.98 1.74 6.42
N PHE A 102 5.74 2.43 7.27
CA PHE A 102 6.25 3.79 7.05
C PHE A 102 7.74 3.82 6.64
N SER A 103 8.45 2.69 6.71
CA SER A 103 9.88 2.60 6.37
C SER A 103 10.16 2.19 4.92
N GLY A 104 9.10 2.02 4.11
CA GLY A 104 9.24 1.63 2.70
C GLY A 104 9.16 0.11 2.46
N ILE A 105 9.14 -0.72 3.50
CA ILE A 105 8.98 -2.18 3.34
C ILE A 105 7.56 -2.48 2.84
N PRO A 106 7.41 -3.17 1.69
CA PRO A 106 6.11 -3.53 1.16
C PRO A 106 5.33 -4.45 2.10
N PHE A 107 4.07 -4.11 2.37
CA PHE A 107 3.21 -4.88 3.29
C PHE A 107 3.09 -6.37 2.93
N LYS A 108 3.14 -6.70 1.65
CA LYS A 108 3.08 -8.08 1.15
C LYS A 108 4.22 -8.97 1.67
N LEU A 109 5.39 -8.41 2.02
CA LEU A 109 6.49 -9.18 2.61
C LEU A 109 6.15 -9.64 4.03
N PHE A 110 5.46 -8.83 4.81
CA PHE A 110 4.94 -9.26 6.12
C PHE A 110 3.84 -10.32 5.98
N ALA A 111 2.99 -10.20 4.95
CA ALA A 111 1.99 -11.21 4.65
C ALA A 111 2.63 -12.55 4.20
N LEU A 112 3.74 -12.49 3.46
CA LEU A 112 4.52 -13.67 3.09
C LEU A 112 5.09 -14.37 4.33
N GLU A 113 5.68 -13.62 5.27
CA GLU A 113 6.21 -14.19 6.52
C GLU A 113 5.08 -14.79 7.38
N ALA A 114 3.94 -14.08 7.50
CA ALA A 114 2.77 -14.62 8.18
C ALA A 114 2.29 -15.96 7.58
N ALA A 115 2.35 -16.09 6.26
CA ALA A 115 1.98 -17.33 5.57
C ALA A 115 2.96 -18.47 5.86
N LYS A 116 4.27 -18.22 5.83
CA LYS A 116 5.31 -19.20 6.15
C LYS A 116 5.17 -19.77 7.56
N GLU A 117 4.71 -18.94 8.49
CA GLU A 117 4.51 -19.33 9.88
C GLU A 117 3.09 -19.85 10.19
N GLY A 118 2.20 -19.91 9.21
CA GLY A 118 0.81 -20.30 9.43
C GLY A 118 0.02 -19.30 10.28
N ALA A 119 0.48 -18.03 10.36
CA ALA A 119 -0.10 -16.99 11.18
C ALA A 119 -1.36 -16.39 10.54
N THR A 120 -2.44 -17.18 10.41
CA THR A 120 -3.70 -16.76 9.76
C THR A 120 -4.37 -15.57 10.44
N GLY A 121 -4.13 -15.36 11.75
CA GLY A 121 -4.59 -14.19 12.48
C GLY A 121 -4.08 -12.85 11.92
N PHE A 122 -3.02 -12.87 11.10
CA PHE A 122 -2.52 -11.70 10.39
C PHE A 122 -3.57 -11.06 9.46
N LEU A 123 -4.51 -11.84 8.93
CA LEU A 123 -5.65 -11.32 8.15
C LEU A 123 -6.46 -10.27 8.91
N LEU A 124 -6.67 -10.47 10.21
CA LEU A 124 -7.42 -9.54 11.04
C LEU A 124 -6.61 -8.29 11.37
N LEU A 125 -5.28 -8.40 11.41
CA LEU A 125 -4.38 -7.28 11.65
C LEU A 125 -4.11 -6.45 10.40
N ALA A 126 -4.18 -7.06 9.22
CA ALA A 126 -3.85 -6.41 7.96
C ALA A 126 -4.53 -5.02 7.76
N PRO A 127 -5.86 -4.88 7.91
CA PRO A 127 -6.50 -3.57 7.77
C PRO A 127 -6.07 -2.59 8.85
N LEU A 128 -5.85 -3.04 10.09
CA LEU A 128 -5.42 -2.18 11.19
C LEU A 128 -4.00 -1.66 10.99
N LEU A 129 -3.10 -2.49 10.49
CA LEU A 129 -1.70 -2.12 10.21
C LEU A 129 -1.58 -1.15 9.04
N ARG A 130 -2.47 -1.23 8.05
CA ARG A 130 -2.43 -0.40 6.84
C ARG A 130 -3.22 0.90 6.97
N LEU A 131 -4.31 0.89 7.74
CA LEU A 131 -5.22 2.02 7.88
C LEU A 131 -4.54 3.33 8.31
N PRO A 132 -3.63 3.35 9.31
CA PRO A 132 -2.99 4.59 9.75
C PRO A 132 -2.23 5.30 8.61
N ARG A 133 -1.49 4.55 7.80
CA ARG A 133 -0.78 5.09 6.63
C ARG A 133 -1.76 5.66 5.60
N PHE A 134 -2.78 4.91 5.22
CA PHE A 134 -3.76 5.36 4.22
C PHE A 134 -4.52 6.61 4.66
N VAL A 135 -4.90 6.66 5.95
CA VAL A 135 -5.54 7.86 6.53
C VAL A 135 -4.58 9.05 6.55
N ALA A 136 -3.32 8.82 6.96
CA ALA A 136 -2.31 9.88 6.95
C ALA A 136 -2.13 10.48 5.55
N VAL A 137 -2.01 9.65 4.51
CA VAL A 137 -1.92 10.09 3.11
C VAL A 137 -3.19 10.85 2.69
N ALA A 138 -4.38 10.32 2.99
CA ALA A 138 -5.64 10.95 2.67
C ALA A 138 -5.76 12.37 3.27
N LEU A 139 -5.43 12.51 4.56
CA LEU A 139 -5.50 13.79 5.27
C LEU A 139 -4.43 14.77 4.79
N PHE A 140 -3.21 14.32 4.61
CA PHE A 140 -2.08 15.15 4.16
C PHE A 140 -2.33 15.72 2.76
N VAL A 141 -2.69 14.85 1.81
CA VAL A 141 -2.94 15.26 0.42
C VAL A 141 -4.19 16.18 0.35
N ALA A 142 -5.24 15.87 1.10
CA ALA A 142 -6.43 16.73 1.14
C ALA A 142 -6.13 18.12 1.74
N ALA A 143 -5.29 18.18 2.77
CA ALA A 143 -4.88 19.45 3.39
C ALA A 143 -4.05 20.32 2.42
N ILE A 144 -3.07 19.73 1.74
CA ILE A 144 -2.27 20.41 0.72
C ILE A 144 -3.18 20.87 -0.44
N SER A 145 -4.01 19.97 -0.95
CA SER A 145 -4.92 20.28 -2.06
C SER A 145 -5.82 21.47 -1.74
N ARG A 146 -6.38 21.53 -0.52
CA ARG A 146 -7.21 22.68 -0.08
C ARG A 146 -6.42 24.00 -0.04
N ARG A 147 -5.15 23.98 0.38
CA ARG A 147 -4.29 25.17 0.35
C ARG A 147 -4.01 25.65 -1.06
N LEU A 148 -3.77 24.70 -1.98
CA LEU A 148 -3.49 24.98 -3.38
C LEU A 148 -4.74 25.42 -4.17
N GLU A 149 -5.93 25.11 -3.69
CA GLU A 149 -7.21 25.46 -4.34
C GLU A 149 -7.37 26.95 -4.59
N ARG A 150 -6.75 27.78 -3.75
CA ARG A 150 -6.76 29.24 -3.92
C ARG A 150 -5.88 29.74 -5.07
N ARG A 151 -4.96 28.92 -5.56
CA ARG A 151 -3.95 29.30 -6.57
C ARG A 151 -3.95 28.44 -7.81
N MET A 152 -4.58 27.27 -7.75
CA MET A 152 -4.52 26.24 -8.80
C MET A 152 -5.90 25.66 -9.10
N THR A 153 -6.21 25.47 -10.38
CA THR A 153 -7.37 24.73 -10.82
C THR A 153 -7.30 23.26 -10.42
N LEU A 154 -8.43 22.56 -10.39
CA LEU A 154 -8.47 21.13 -10.11
C LEU A 154 -7.55 20.34 -11.07
N ARG A 155 -7.58 20.68 -12.37
CA ARG A 155 -6.73 20.02 -13.38
C ARG A 155 -5.23 20.19 -13.06
N GLN A 156 -4.80 21.38 -12.70
CA GLN A 156 -3.41 21.65 -12.32
C GLN A 156 -3.00 20.86 -11.08
N ARG A 157 -3.84 20.81 -10.03
CA ARG A 157 -3.58 20.03 -8.83
C ARG A 157 -3.44 18.52 -9.13
N LEU A 158 -4.30 17.98 -10.00
CA LEU A 158 -4.21 16.58 -10.43
C LEU A 158 -2.95 16.31 -11.30
N MET A 159 -2.56 17.25 -12.14
CA MET A 159 -1.32 17.14 -12.93
C MET A 159 -0.07 17.16 -12.01
N VAL A 160 -0.04 18.05 -11.03
CA VAL A 160 1.04 18.09 -10.03
C VAL A 160 1.10 16.78 -9.24
N LEU A 161 -0.04 16.28 -8.78
CA LEU A 161 -0.09 14.99 -8.09
C LEU A 161 0.44 13.84 -8.96
N ALA A 162 0.01 13.78 -10.23
CA ALA A 162 0.49 12.76 -11.17
C ALA A 162 2.00 12.88 -11.42
N ALA A 163 2.51 14.10 -11.59
CA ALA A 163 3.93 14.36 -11.76
C ALA A 163 4.75 13.94 -10.51
N LEU A 164 4.24 14.23 -9.31
CA LEU A 164 4.90 13.82 -8.06
C LEU A 164 4.97 12.29 -7.92
N TRP A 165 3.88 11.57 -8.25
CA TRP A 165 3.90 10.11 -8.25
C TRP A 165 4.83 9.54 -9.32
N ALA A 166 4.84 10.13 -10.53
CA ALA A 166 5.73 9.72 -11.60
C ALA A 166 7.21 9.92 -11.21
N LEU A 167 7.55 11.08 -10.63
CA LEU A 167 8.90 11.36 -10.13
C LEU A 167 9.29 10.44 -8.97
N PHE A 168 8.37 10.17 -8.05
CA PHE A 168 8.61 9.24 -6.94
C PHE A 168 8.97 7.86 -7.47
N TYR A 169 8.17 7.30 -8.40
CA TYR A 169 8.46 5.98 -8.95
C TYR A 169 9.68 5.97 -9.88
N ALA A 170 9.92 7.03 -10.65
CA ALA A 170 11.14 7.14 -11.44
C ALA A 170 12.39 7.11 -10.55
N PHE A 171 12.38 7.87 -9.44
CA PHE A 171 13.44 7.85 -8.45
C PHE A 171 13.53 6.47 -7.75
N TYR A 172 12.40 5.94 -7.33
CA TYR A 172 12.33 4.64 -6.64
C TYR A 172 12.97 3.52 -7.48
N PHE A 173 12.59 3.40 -8.75
CA PHE A 173 13.18 2.40 -9.65
C PHE A 173 14.61 2.71 -10.10
N ALA A 174 15.05 3.97 -10.02
CA ALA A 174 16.44 4.32 -10.31
C ALA A 174 17.40 3.97 -9.14
N VAL A 175 16.90 3.96 -7.91
CA VAL A 175 17.69 3.73 -6.70
C VAL A 175 17.61 2.29 -6.20
N MET A 176 16.45 1.66 -6.35
CA MET A 176 16.25 0.26 -5.96
C MET A 176 16.75 -0.66 -7.08
N PRO A 177 17.71 -1.54 -6.80
CA PRO A 177 18.16 -2.53 -7.77
C PRO A 177 17.00 -3.47 -8.13
N GLY A 178 16.82 -3.68 -9.44
CA GLY A 178 15.92 -4.68 -9.98
C GLY A 178 16.56 -6.04 -9.96
#